data_035fdb2746bdb97d8e08f2ab0b7f745f
#
_entry.id   035fdb2746bdb97d8e08f2ab0b7f745f
#
_cell.length_a   1.000
_cell.length_b   1.000
_cell.length_c   1.000
_cell.angle_alpha   90.00
_cell.angle_beta   90.00
_cell.angle_gamma   90.00
#
_symmetry.space_group_name_H-M   'P 1'
#
loop_
_entity.id
_entity.type
_entity.pdbx_description
1 polymer ?
#
loop_
_entity_poly.entity_id
_entity_poly.type
_entity_poly.pdbx_seq_one_letter_code
_entity_poly.pdbx_strand_id
1 'polypeptide(L)'
;HEGTILVRFTPTSTDSIYSLIGVSNGQTGNQNSYFHLYYSNARLGFEIRRQEGGDFEKNSAPVTIEAGKEYCAAFTAAPDYGYQLFLNGEMVLDLPLSELTASSGYGFMADIPGIDSGYLGMTRRQAPSGQPAAFEYPFTGTIHNVQIFDGVFSAEHMKQVTYVASSGSNVYSNSGVTITPSQPVQIDDDSVTDIAAMHSGAIVVEFTPQISSIHSLIGISNSTTANSHFHLYVGGGVLGYEIRRQNGGDFVKSSAAVDRM
;
A
#
# COMPACT_ATOMS: atom_id res chain seq x y z
N HIS A 1 8.24 15.09 -9.88
CA HIS A 1 9.49 14.34 -10.06
C HIS A 1 9.81 13.39 -8.89
N GLU A 2 8.97 13.34 -7.85
CA GLU A 2 9.07 12.42 -6.73
C GLU A 2 7.73 11.74 -6.46
N GLY A 3 7.71 10.65 -5.72
CA GLY A 3 6.45 10.01 -5.33
C GLY A 3 6.61 8.64 -4.68
N THR A 4 5.46 8.16 -4.21
CA THR A 4 5.31 6.83 -3.60
C THR A 4 4.17 6.09 -4.24
N ILE A 5 4.38 4.82 -4.53
CA ILE A 5 3.37 3.88 -5.04
C ILE A 5 3.27 2.71 -4.09
N LEU A 6 2.06 2.40 -3.63
CA LEU A 6 1.77 1.21 -2.83
C LEU A 6 0.76 0.33 -3.57
N VAL A 7 1.01 -0.96 -3.56
CA VAL A 7 0.10 -1.96 -4.12
C VAL A 7 -0.07 -3.11 -3.13
N ARG A 8 -1.29 -3.31 -2.65
CA ARG A 8 -1.67 -4.44 -1.80
C ARG A 8 -2.29 -5.52 -2.67
N PHE A 9 -1.76 -6.73 -2.60
CA PHE A 9 -2.14 -7.80 -3.52
C PHE A 9 -2.00 -9.20 -2.91
N THR A 10 -2.77 -10.14 -3.46
CA THR A 10 -2.65 -11.59 -3.20
C THR A 10 -2.45 -12.29 -4.53
N PRO A 11 -1.27 -12.84 -4.85
CA PRO A 11 -1.04 -13.57 -6.09
C PRO A 11 -1.63 -14.98 -6.02
N THR A 12 -2.07 -15.52 -7.16
CA THR A 12 -2.42 -16.94 -7.32
C THR A 12 -1.30 -17.76 -7.94
N SER A 13 -0.29 -17.11 -8.51
CA SER A 13 0.91 -17.73 -9.06
C SER A 13 2.14 -16.85 -8.86
N THR A 14 3.34 -17.48 -8.87
CA THR A 14 4.64 -16.82 -8.72
C THR A 14 5.67 -17.33 -9.73
N ASP A 15 5.25 -18.04 -10.77
CA ASP A 15 6.10 -18.76 -11.72
C ASP A 15 6.53 -17.94 -12.94
N SER A 16 6.12 -16.67 -13.02
CA SER A 16 6.41 -15.78 -14.15
C SER A 16 6.70 -14.35 -13.67
N ILE A 17 6.77 -13.41 -14.61
CA ILE A 17 6.79 -11.97 -14.32
C ILE A 17 5.35 -11.49 -14.27
N TYR A 18 5.01 -10.77 -13.20
CA TYR A 18 3.66 -10.25 -12.97
C TYR A 18 3.71 -8.76 -12.65
N SER A 19 3.03 -7.96 -13.46
CA SER A 19 2.91 -6.53 -13.23
C SER A 19 1.91 -6.25 -12.11
N LEU A 20 2.28 -5.44 -11.17
CA LEU A 20 1.36 -4.90 -10.15
C LEU A 20 0.70 -3.62 -10.66
N ILE A 21 1.49 -2.72 -11.23
CA ILE A 21 1.03 -1.51 -11.90
C ILE A 21 2.00 -1.15 -13.03
N GLY A 22 1.46 -0.67 -14.13
CA GLY A 22 2.21 -0.13 -15.25
C GLY A 22 1.58 1.16 -15.77
N VAL A 23 2.38 2.15 -16.08
CA VAL A 23 1.98 3.36 -16.80
C VAL A 23 2.88 3.53 -18.01
N SER A 24 2.32 3.97 -19.13
CA SER A 24 3.06 3.99 -20.39
C SER A 24 2.54 5.03 -21.37
N ASN A 25 3.40 5.37 -22.34
CA ASN A 25 2.97 6.01 -23.56
C ASN A 25 2.42 4.94 -24.51
N GLY A 26 1.11 4.91 -24.71
CA GLY A 26 0.42 3.95 -25.56
C GLY A 26 0.36 4.31 -27.05
N GLN A 27 0.93 5.45 -27.46
CA GLN A 27 0.87 5.92 -28.84
C GLN A 27 1.84 5.19 -29.76
N THR A 28 1.44 4.97 -31.00
CA THR A 28 2.29 4.38 -32.03
C THR A 28 3.52 5.26 -32.32
N GLY A 29 4.70 4.65 -32.31
CA GLY A 29 5.97 5.33 -32.60
C GLY A 29 6.83 5.64 -31.36
N ASN A 30 6.27 5.64 -30.18
CA ASN A 30 7.00 5.92 -28.93
C ASN A 30 7.33 4.61 -28.21
N GLN A 31 8.39 3.97 -28.59
CA GLN A 31 8.79 2.69 -28.02
C GLN A 31 9.39 2.87 -26.62
N ASN A 32 9.02 1.99 -25.71
CA ASN A 32 9.67 1.87 -24.40
C ASN A 32 9.63 3.13 -23.53
N SER A 33 8.51 3.84 -23.51
CA SER A 33 8.26 4.93 -22.56
C SER A 33 7.26 4.43 -21.51
N TYR A 34 7.75 3.91 -20.39
CA TYR A 34 6.88 3.34 -19.36
C TYR A 34 7.55 3.25 -17.98
N PHE A 35 6.74 3.14 -16.96
CA PHE A 35 7.06 2.66 -15.62
C PHE A 35 6.35 1.34 -15.36
N HIS A 36 6.98 0.46 -14.62
CA HIS A 36 6.46 -0.85 -14.27
C HIS A 36 6.96 -1.29 -12.89
N LEU A 37 6.05 -1.50 -11.94
CA LEU A 37 6.32 -2.18 -10.67
C LEU A 37 5.86 -3.63 -10.80
N TYR A 38 6.72 -4.59 -10.52
CA TYR A 38 6.48 -6.00 -10.77
C TYR A 38 7.12 -6.93 -9.74
N TYR A 39 6.63 -8.15 -9.65
CA TYR A 39 7.36 -9.25 -9.03
C TYR A 39 7.59 -10.39 -10.02
N SER A 40 8.67 -11.15 -9.83
CA SER A 40 9.09 -12.23 -10.74
C SER A 40 10.08 -13.15 -10.05
N ASN A 41 9.86 -14.48 -10.11
CA ASN A 41 10.86 -15.47 -9.71
C ASN A 41 11.55 -15.14 -8.38
N ALA A 42 10.78 -14.93 -7.31
CA ALA A 42 11.30 -14.53 -6.00
C ALA A 42 12.03 -13.16 -5.99
N ARG A 43 11.62 -12.21 -6.83
CA ARG A 43 12.15 -10.84 -6.84
C ARG A 43 11.01 -9.83 -6.94
N LEU A 44 11.11 -8.73 -6.19
CA LEU A 44 10.34 -7.51 -6.39
C LEU A 44 11.19 -6.52 -7.16
N GLY A 45 10.65 -5.89 -8.19
CA GLY A 45 11.40 -5.00 -9.04
C GLY A 45 10.59 -3.88 -9.66
N PHE A 46 11.30 -2.93 -10.21
CA PHE A 46 10.76 -1.86 -11.03
C PHE A 46 11.55 -1.68 -12.31
N GLU A 47 10.92 -1.04 -13.27
CA GLU A 47 11.53 -0.67 -14.55
C GLU A 47 11.00 0.71 -14.97
N ILE A 48 11.91 1.63 -15.27
CA ILE A 48 11.61 2.96 -15.80
C ILE A 48 12.31 3.09 -17.14
N ARG A 49 11.55 3.34 -18.20
CA ARG A 49 12.10 3.58 -19.55
C ARG A 49 11.67 4.94 -20.07
N ARG A 50 12.63 5.66 -20.59
CA ARG A 50 12.45 6.93 -21.25
C ARG A 50 12.91 6.79 -22.69
N GLN A 51 12.08 7.19 -23.64
CA GLN A 51 12.30 6.95 -25.07
C GLN A 51 13.57 7.59 -25.62
N GLU A 52 13.89 8.80 -25.17
CA GLU A 52 15.00 9.56 -25.69
C GLU A 52 16.34 9.00 -25.17
N GLY A 53 17.10 8.39 -26.06
CA GLY A 53 18.45 7.89 -25.78
C GLY A 53 18.53 6.44 -25.31
N GLY A 54 17.46 5.69 -25.29
CA GLY A 54 17.45 4.32 -24.76
C GLY A 54 17.63 4.25 -23.26
N ASP A 55 17.31 5.31 -22.59
CA ASP A 55 17.53 5.54 -21.18
C ASP A 55 16.64 4.66 -20.30
N PHE A 56 17.26 3.91 -19.42
CA PHE A 56 16.63 2.78 -18.78
C PHE A 56 17.21 2.49 -17.41
N GLU A 57 16.34 2.47 -16.40
CA GLU A 57 16.67 1.99 -15.07
C GLU A 57 15.82 0.76 -14.72
N LYS A 58 16.47 -0.33 -14.40
CA LYS A 58 15.82 -1.56 -13.98
C LYS A 58 16.55 -2.20 -12.81
N ASN A 59 15.85 -2.32 -11.70
CA ASN A 59 16.41 -2.93 -10.51
C ASN A 59 15.39 -3.84 -9.82
N SER A 60 15.89 -4.81 -9.07
CA SER A 60 15.07 -5.73 -8.30
C SER A 60 15.82 -6.34 -7.13
N ALA A 61 15.13 -6.64 -6.07
CA ALA A 61 15.65 -7.31 -4.88
C ALA A 61 15.07 -8.71 -4.70
N PRO A 62 15.82 -9.66 -4.15
CA PRO A 62 15.28 -10.96 -3.78
C PRO A 62 14.23 -10.82 -2.68
N VAL A 63 13.09 -11.48 -2.85
CA VAL A 63 11.99 -11.51 -1.88
C VAL A 63 11.32 -12.89 -1.91
N THR A 64 10.60 -13.24 -0.83
CA THR A 64 9.76 -14.43 -0.81
C THR A 64 8.31 -14.01 -1.00
N ILE A 65 7.70 -14.40 -2.12
CA ILE A 65 6.29 -14.21 -2.42
C ILE A 65 5.67 -15.58 -2.68
N GLU A 66 4.62 -15.91 -1.94
CA GLU A 66 3.92 -17.19 -2.01
C GLU A 66 2.50 -16.97 -2.54
N ALA A 67 2.03 -17.86 -3.40
CA ALA A 67 0.66 -17.83 -3.88
C ALA A 67 -0.35 -17.96 -2.72
N GLY A 68 -1.43 -17.18 -2.79
CA GLY A 68 -2.48 -17.17 -1.77
C GLY A 68 -2.17 -16.33 -0.52
N LYS A 69 -0.99 -15.75 -0.38
CA LYS A 69 -0.66 -14.82 0.71
C LYS A 69 -0.78 -13.37 0.27
N GLU A 70 -1.26 -12.53 1.18
CA GLU A 70 -1.34 -11.08 0.95
C GLU A 70 0.00 -10.40 1.20
N TYR A 71 0.31 -9.43 0.34
CA TYR A 71 1.51 -8.60 0.40
C TYR A 71 1.17 -7.15 0.13
N CYS A 72 2.00 -6.26 0.63
CA CYS A 72 2.04 -4.85 0.22
C CYS A 72 3.42 -4.54 -0.35
N ALA A 73 3.49 -4.32 -1.66
CA ALA A 73 4.68 -3.81 -2.32
C ALA A 73 4.61 -2.29 -2.38
N ALA A 74 5.75 -1.63 -2.13
CA ALA A 74 5.84 -0.20 -2.32
C ALA A 74 7.12 0.19 -3.06
N PHE A 75 7.02 1.28 -3.81
CA PHE A 75 8.10 1.92 -4.52
C PHE A 75 8.13 3.41 -4.17
N THR A 76 9.30 3.92 -3.84
CA THR A 76 9.51 5.37 -3.66
C THR A 76 10.59 5.85 -4.62
N ALA A 77 10.43 7.09 -5.07
CA ALA A 77 11.38 7.77 -5.93
C ALA A 77 11.55 9.22 -5.50
N ALA A 78 12.79 9.67 -5.32
CA ALA A 78 13.10 11.05 -5.01
C ALA A 78 14.44 11.51 -5.63
N PRO A 79 14.53 12.78 -6.07
CA PRO A 79 15.70 13.30 -6.74
C PRO A 79 16.92 13.50 -5.82
N ASP A 80 16.76 13.40 -4.52
CA ASP A 80 17.81 13.56 -3.51
C ASP A 80 18.40 12.23 -3.01
N TYR A 81 17.69 11.10 -3.18
CA TYR A 81 18.22 9.80 -2.75
C TYR A 81 18.14 8.66 -3.80
N GLY A 82 17.28 8.76 -4.82
CA GLY A 82 17.10 7.72 -5.84
C GLY A 82 15.84 6.91 -5.68
N TYR A 83 15.93 5.57 -5.64
CA TYR A 83 14.78 4.67 -5.64
C TYR A 83 14.85 3.66 -4.50
N GLN A 84 13.71 3.36 -3.89
CA GLN A 84 13.61 2.32 -2.88
C GLN A 84 12.41 1.39 -3.15
N LEU A 85 12.57 0.12 -2.80
CA LEU A 85 11.49 -0.87 -2.80
C LEU A 85 11.26 -1.40 -1.39
N PHE A 86 10.00 -1.60 -1.07
CA PHE A 86 9.57 -2.19 0.19
C PHE A 86 8.62 -3.35 -0.05
N LEU A 87 8.68 -4.35 0.82
CA LEU A 87 7.71 -5.43 0.89
C LEU A 87 7.26 -5.58 2.34
N ASN A 88 5.96 -5.44 2.59
CA ASN A 88 5.36 -5.52 3.93
C ASN A 88 6.05 -4.63 4.97
N GLY A 89 6.46 -3.43 4.58
CA GLY A 89 7.13 -2.45 5.44
C GLY A 89 8.64 -2.59 5.55
N GLU A 90 9.22 -3.70 5.10
CA GLU A 90 10.66 -3.87 5.11
C GLU A 90 11.27 -3.36 3.79
N MET A 91 12.32 -2.56 3.89
CA MET A 91 13.08 -2.09 2.74
C MET A 91 13.87 -3.26 2.16
N VAL A 92 13.59 -3.61 0.91
CA VAL A 92 14.25 -4.72 0.20
C VAL A 92 15.26 -4.24 -0.84
N LEU A 93 15.16 -2.99 -1.26
CA LEU A 93 16.12 -2.33 -2.17
C LEU A 93 16.29 -0.88 -1.74
N ASP A 94 17.53 -0.44 -1.65
CA ASP A 94 17.92 0.97 -1.60
C ASP A 94 18.90 1.22 -2.76
N LEU A 95 18.50 2.05 -3.71
CA LEU A 95 19.27 2.36 -4.91
C LEU A 95 19.58 3.87 -4.95
N PRO A 96 20.74 4.27 -4.41
CA PRO A 96 21.11 5.68 -4.36
C PRO A 96 21.45 6.22 -5.76
N LEU A 97 21.44 7.54 -5.89
CA LEU A 97 21.72 8.23 -7.16
C LEU A 97 23.07 7.83 -7.77
N SER A 98 24.06 7.52 -6.94
CA SER A 98 25.41 7.13 -7.39
C SER A 98 25.47 5.75 -8.06
N GLU A 99 24.42 4.93 -7.90
CA GLU A 99 24.35 3.56 -8.43
C GLU A 99 23.39 3.43 -9.63
N LEU A 100 22.79 4.55 -10.05
CA LEU A 100 21.90 4.54 -11.21
C LEU A 100 22.65 4.19 -12.48
N THR A 101 22.04 3.33 -13.30
CA THR A 101 22.60 2.89 -14.58
C THR A 101 22.05 3.67 -15.77
N ALA A 102 20.94 4.35 -15.59
CA ALA A 102 20.33 5.20 -16.60
C ALA A 102 21.25 6.36 -16.99
N SER A 103 21.49 6.56 -18.29
CA SER A 103 22.43 7.57 -18.80
C SER A 103 22.00 9.01 -18.49
N SER A 104 20.73 9.29 -18.37
CA SER A 104 20.19 10.58 -17.96
C SER A 104 20.06 10.73 -16.44
N GLY A 105 20.53 9.73 -15.65
CA GLY A 105 20.45 9.75 -14.20
C GLY A 105 19.03 9.49 -13.68
N TYR A 106 18.70 10.13 -12.57
CA TYR A 106 17.39 10.00 -11.94
C TYR A 106 16.25 10.49 -12.84
N GLY A 107 15.10 9.85 -12.75
CA GLY A 107 13.84 10.31 -13.33
C GLY A 107 12.67 9.45 -12.88
N PHE A 108 11.47 10.05 -12.81
CA PHE A 108 10.25 9.38 -12.41
C PHE A 108 9.13 9.67 -13.42
N MET A 109 7.87 9.58 -13.04
CA MET A 109 6.70 9.65 -13.94
C MET A 109 6.70 10.86 -14.89
N ALA A 110 7.06 12.04 -14.39
CA ALA A 110 7.11 13.27 -15.21
C ALA A 110 8.22 13.26 -16.24
N ASP A 111 9.22 12.41 -16.09
CA ASP A 111 10.37 12.29 -16.97
C ASP A 111 10.18 11.21 -18.05
N ILE A 112 9.05 10.48 -18.01
CA ILE A 112 8.65 9.50 -19.01
C ILE A 112 7.82 10.21 -20.08
N PRO A 113 8.31 10.33 -21.32
CA PRO A 113 7.62 11.13 -22.34
C PRO A 113 6.24 10.56 -22.70
N GLY A 114 5.24 11.44 -22.64
CA GLY A 114 3.92 11.19 -23.22
C GLY A 114 3.12 10.05 -22.59
N ILE A 115 3.24 9.84 -21.28
CA ILE A 115 2.36 8.89 -20.57
C ILE A 115 0.91 9.26 -20.85
N ASP A 116 0.14 8.31 -21.37
CA ASP A 116 -1.28 8.45 -21.72
C ASP A 116 -2.14 7.27 -21.28
N SER A 117 -1.53 6.24 -20.69
CA SER A 117 -2.23 5.03 -20.27
C SER A 117 -1.62 4.41 -19.00
N GLY A 118 -2.51 3.87 -18.16
CA GLY A 118 -2.14 3.17 -16.93
C GLY A 118 -3.02 1.95 -16.70
N TYR A 119 -2.43 0.89 -16.16
CA TYR A 119 -3.11 -0.38 -15.93
C TYR A 119 -2.68 -0.98 -14.60
N LEU A 120 -3.63 -1.57 -13.89
CA LEU A 120 -3.39 -2.44 -12.76
C LEU A 120 -3.28 -3.89 -13.25
N GLY A 121 -2.33 -4.62 -12.74
CA GLY A 121 -2.14 -6.03 -13.06
C GLY A 121 -1.59 -6.30 -14.45
N MET A 122 -1.11 -5.29 -15.17
CA MET A 122 -0.43 -5.45 -16.45
C MET A 122 0.36 -4.21 -16.83
N THR A 123 1.26 -4.36 -17.79
CA THR A 123 2.00 -3.25 -18.40
C THR A 123 1.73 -3.24 -19.88
N ARG A 124 1.48 -2.08 -20.44
CA ARG A 124 1.40 -1.90 -21.88
C ARG A 124 2.75 -1.43 -22.38
N ARG A 125 3.51 -2.36 -22.93
CA ARG A 125 4.75 -2.04 -23.62
C ARG A 125 4.49 -1.91 -25.11
N GLN A 126 5.07 -0.90 -25.70
CA GLN A 126 4.95 -0.74 -27.13
C GLN A 126 5.85 -1.73 -27.88
N ALA A 127 5.23 -2.41 -28.84
CA ALA A 127 5.96 -3.22 -29.79
C ALA A 127 6.82 -2.35 -30.73
N PRO A 128 7.81 -2.94 -31.40
CA PRO A 128 8.62 -2.27 -32.44
C PRO A 128 7.74 -1.53 -33.45
N SER A 129 8.31 -0.49 -34.08
CA SER A 129 7.64 0.38 -35.04
C SER A 129 6.71 -0.39 -36.00
N GLY A 130 5.42 0.03 -36.03
CA GLY A 130 4.42 -0.55 -36.90
C GLY A 130 3.58 -1.69 -36.29
N GLN A 131 3.85 -2.10 -35.06
CA GLN A 131 3.03 -3.09 -34.34
C GLN A 131 2.16 -2.39 -33.27
N PRO A 132 0.98 -2.90 -32.95
CA PRO A 132 0.18 -2.38 -31.84
C PRO A 132 0.88 -2.64 -30.50
N ALA A 133 0.67 -1.74 -29.57
CA ALA A 133 1.15 -1.92 -28.21
C ALA A 133 0.60 -3.22 -27.61
N ALA A 134 1.47 -4.04 -27.06
CA ALA A 134 1.10 -5.30 -26.44
C ALA A 134 0.92 -5.13 -24.93
N PHE A 135 -0.11 -5.81 -24.40
CA PHE A 135 -0.23 -6.01 -22.96
C PHE A 135 0.72 -7.13 -22.54
N GLU A 136 1.54 -6.86 -21.54
CA GLU A 136 2.54 -7.81 -21.05
C GLU A 136 2.41 -8.00 -19.55
N TYR A 137 2.89 -9.15 -19.08
CA TYR A 137 3.01 -9.50 -17.66
C TYR A 137 1.70 -9.47 -16.88
N PRO A 138 0.64 -10.15 -17.40
CA PRO A 138 -0.66 -10.15 -16.74
C PRO A 138 -0.56 -10.76 -15.34
N PHE A 139 -0.97 -10.00 -14.34
CA PHE A 139 -1.09 -10.45 -12.96
C PHE A 139 -2.23 -11.45 -12.82
N THR A 140 -1.99 -12.48 -12.04
CA THR A 140 -3.01 -13.46 -11.65
C THR A 140 -3.18 -13.44 -10.13
N GLY A 141 -4.38 -13.08 -9.68
CA GLY A 141 -4.69 -12.90 -8.26
C GLY A 141 -5.63 -11.73 -8.01
N THR A 142 -5.57 -11.17 -6.82
CA THR A 142 -6.36 -10.01 -6.40
C THR A 142 -5.45 -8.83 -6.09
N ILE A 143 -5.70 -7.68 -6.70
CA ILE A 143 -5.17 -6.39 -6.27
C ILE A 143 -6.23 -5.75 -5.38
N HIS A 144 -5.92 -5.62 -4.08
CA HIS A 144 -6.86 -5.12 -3.07
C HIS A 144 -6.91 -3.60 -3.03
N ASN A 145 -5.74 -2.96 -3.16
CA ASN A 145 -5.61 -1.51 -3.06
C ASN A 145 -4.39 -1.04 -3.85
N VAL A 146 -4.51 0.14 -4.45
CA VAL A 146 -3.39 0.88 -5.04
C VAL A 146 -3.48 2.32 -4.57
N GLN A 147 -2.38 2.86 -4.06
CA GLN A 147 -2.27 4.24 -3.64
C GLN A 147 -1.04 4.86 -4.29
N ILE A 148 -1.20 6.07 -4.80
CA ILE A 148 -0.14 6.85 -5.46
C ILE A 148 -0.11 8.22 -4.80
N PHE A 149 1.05 8.63 -4.34
CA PHE A 149 1.28 9.91 -3.66
C PHE A 149 2.31 10.72 -4.44
N ASP A 150 2.17 12.02 -4.42
CA ASP A 150 3.10 13.00 -4.98
C ASP A 150 4.25 13.38 -4.02
N GLY A 151 4.40 12.63 -2.94
CA GLY A 151 5.45 12.80 -1.94
C GLY A 151 6.10 11.47 -1.58
N VAL A 152 7.21 11.57 -0.86
CA VAL A 152 8.01 10.42 -0.45
C VAL A 152 7.80 10.13 1.03
N PHE A 153 7.57 8.87 1.36
CA PHE A 153 7.45 8.43 2.73
C PHE A 153 8.81 7.96 3.27
N SER A 154 9.11 8.32 4.51
CA SER A 154 10.27 7.77 5.21
C SER A 154 10.13 6.24 5.38
N ALA A 155 11.26 5.54 5.54
CA ALA A 155 11.25 4.10 5.80
C ALA A 155 10.41 3.71 7.03
N GLU A 156 10.39 4.57 8.07
CA GLU A 156 9.56 4.35 9.25
C GLU A 156 8.06 4.49 8.93
N HIS A 157 7.68 5.48 8.13
CA HIS A 157 6.30 5.65 7.68
C HIS A 157 5.89 4.49 6.77
N MET A 158 6.79 4.02 5.89
CA MET A 158 6.54 2.86 5.04
C MET A 158 6.23 1.61 5.84
N LYS A 159 6.91 1.35 6.96
CA LYS A 159 6.56 0.24 7.87
C LYS A 159 5.13 0.31 8.37
N GLN A 160 4.64 1.49 8.67
CA GLN A 160 3.28 1.69 9.17
C GLN A 160 2.22 1.48 8.10
N VAL A 161 2.41 2.05 6.91
CA VAL A 161 1.39 2.04 5.83
C VAL A 161 1.38 0.76 5.00
N THR A 162 2.48 0.01 4.98
CA THR A 162 2.58 -1.22 4.20
C THR A 162 2.49 -2.49 5.05
N TYR A 163 2.31 -2.37 6.37
CA TYR A 163 2.19 -3.53 7.24
C TYR A 163 1.06 -4.45 6.79
N VAL A 164 1.41 -5.71 6.57
CA VAL A 164 0.47 -6.81 6.34
C VAL A 164 0.67 -7.82 7.46
N ALA A 165 -0.37 -8.14 8.18
CA ALA A 165 -0.30 -9.11 9.28
C ALA A 165 0.19 -10.46 8.74
N SER A 166 1.38 -10.88 9.16
CA SER A 166 2.04 -12.08 8.62
C SER A 166 1.48 -13.41 9.14
N SER A 167 0.57 -13.41 10.11
CA SER A 167 0.15 -14.63 10.80
C SER A 167 -1.27 -14.61 11.39
N GLY A 168 -2.16 -13.73 10.94
CA GLY A 168 -3.52 -13.65 11.43
C GLY A 168 -4.56 -13.85 10.33
N SER A 169 -5.64 -14.58 10.62
CA SER A 169 -6.83 -14.52 9.79
C SER A 169 -7.45 -13.13 9.92
N ASN A 170 -7.93 -12.57 8.83
CA ASN A 170 -8.73 -11.35 8.88
C ASN A 170 -10.09 -11.69 9.50
N VAL A 171 -10.33 -11.22 10.71
CA VAL A 171 -11.57 -11.47 11.44
C VAL A 171 -12.69 -10.55 10.97
N TYR A 172 -12.34 -9.32 10.58
CA TYR A 172 -13.29 -8.34 10.05
C TYR A 172 -12.59 -7.37 9.10
N SER A 173 -13.23 -7.07 7.98
CA SER A 173 -12.78 -6.06 7.02
C SER A 173 -13.95 -5.31 6.44
N ASN A 174 -13.86 -3.99 6.43
CA ASN A 174 -14.80 -3.12 5.75
C ASN A 174 -14.04 -1.93 5.14
N SER A 175 -14.45 -1.45 3.99
CA SER A 175 -13.78 -0.37 3.28
C SER A 175 -14.77 0.58 2.60
N GLY A 176 -14.35 1.84 2.41
CA GLY A 176 -15.11 2.82 1.66
C GLY A 176 -16.42 3.27 2.33
N VAL A 177 -16.54 3.15 3.64
CA VAL A 177 -17.75 3.54 4.39
C VAL A 177 -17.65 4.99 4.87
N THR A 178 -18.71 5.74 4.65
CA THR A 178 -18.89 7.08 5.27
C THR A 178 -19.67 6.92 6.57
N ILE A 179 -19.08 7.32 7.68
CA ILE A 179 -19.67 7.24 9.00
C ILE A 179 -20.15 8.64 9.42
N THR A 180 -21.38 8.73 9.85
CA THR A 180 -21.94 9.95 10.47
C THR A 180 -22.41 9.64 11.90
N PRO A 181 -22.54 10.65 12.77
CA PRO A 181 -23.03 10.43 14.14
C PRO A 181 -24.39 9.73 14.23
N SER A 182 -25.22 9.86 13.19
CA SER A 182 -26.56 9.24 13.10
C SER A 182 -26.57 7.91 12.35
N GLN A 183 -25.48 7.51 11.73
CA GLN A 183 -25.36 6.30 10.93
C GLN A 183 -24.03 5.58 11.20
N PRO A 184 -23.90 4.95 12.38
CA PRO A 184 -22.75 4.08 12.64
C PRO A 184 -22.82 2.84 11.75
N VAL A 185 -21.66 2.31 11.38
CA VAL A 185 -21.57 1.01 10.72
C VAL A 185 -21.43 -0.05 11.79
N GLN A 186 -22.35 -0.99 11.85
CA GLN A 186 -22.30 -2.10 12.80
C GLN A 186 -21.39 -3.21 12.26
N ILE A 187 -20.51 -3.72 13.12
CA ILE A 187 -19.77 -4.97 12.86
C ILE A 187 -20.78 -6.11 13.09
N ASP A 188 -20.79 -7.09 12.21
CA ASP A 188 -21.68 -8.24 12.32
C ASP A 188 -21.37 -9.08 13.58
N ASP A 189 -22.40 -9.79 14.08
CA ASP A 189 -22.34 -10.49 15.36
C ASP A 189 -21.32 -11.65 15.37
N ASP A 190 -21.09 -12.31 14.23
CA ASP A 190 -20.10 -13.38 14.11
C ASP A 190 -18.68 -12.79 14.24
N SER A 191 -18.39 -11.73 13.51
CA SER A 191 -17.10 -11.01 13.61
C SER A 191 -16.88 -10.44 15.01
N VAL A 192 -17.90 -9.91 15.68
CA VAL A 192 -17.80 -9.44 17.07
C VAL A 192 -17.45 -10.58 18.02
N THR A 193 -18.04 -11.76 17.82
CA THR A 193 -17.75 -12.96 18.61
C THR A 193 -16.29 -13.40 18.45
N ASP A 194 -15.80 -13.43 17.21
CA ASP A 194 -14.42 -13.79 16.90
C ASP A 194 -13.43 -12.76 17.47
N ILE A 195 -13.72 -11.47 17.34
CA ILE A 195 -12.91 -10.40 17.93
C ILE A 195 -12.86 -10.52 19.46
N ALA A 196 -14.00 -10.84 20.09
CA ALA A 196 -14.09 -11.00 21.54
C ALA A 196 -13.29 -12.20 22.07
N ALA A 197 -13.02 -13.20 21.24
CA ALA A 197 -12.23 -14.37 21.57
C ALA A 197 -10.71 -14.15 21.38
N MET A 198 -10.29 -13.04 20.80
CA MET A 198 -8.87 -12.77 20.53
C MET A 198 -8.08 -12.48 21.81
N HIS A 199 -6.95 -13.13 21.98
CA HIS A 199 -5.97 -12.84 23.03
C HIS A 199 -4.84 -11.93 22.55
N SER A 200 -4.67 -11.82 21.25
CA SER A 200 -3.72 -10.92 20.58
C SER A 200 -4.25 -10.54 19.21
N GLY A 201 -3.87 -9.39 18.72
CA GLY A 201 -4.31 -8.94 17.41
C GLY A 201 -3.82 -7.54 17.07
N ALA A 202 -4.14 -7.11 15.86
CA ALA A 202 -3.90 -5.75 15.37
C ALA A 202 -5.21 -5.18 14.81
N ILE A 203 -5.41 -3.89 15.03
CA ILE A 203 -6.50 -3.13 14.44
C ILE A 203 -5.86 -2.05 13.56
N VAL A 204 -6.21 -2.06 12.28
CA VAL A 204 -5.78 -1.05 11.31
C VAL A 204 -7.00 -0.30 10.82
N VAL A 205 -6.99 1.02 10.96
CA VAL A 205 -8.07 1.90 10.51
C VAL A 205 -7.47 3.02 9.68
N GLU A 206 -7.82 3.08 8.39
CA GLU A 206 -7.56 4.22 7.53
C GLU A 206 -8.77 5.14 7.53
N PHE A 207 -8.57 6.43 7.79
CA PHE A 207 -9.69 7.36 7.90
C PHE A 207 -9.30 8.78 7.49
N THR A 208 -10.29 9.52 7.00
CA THR A 208 -10.18 10.97 6.77
C THR A 208 -11.07 11.69 7.79
N PRO A 209 -10.51 12.35 8.80
CA PRO A 209 -11.31 13.04 9.81
C PRO A 209 -11.91 14.34 9.23
N GLN A 210 -13.17 14.59 9.53
CA GLN A 210 -13.85 15.82 9.07
C GLN A 210 -14.01 16.90 10.14
N ILE A 211 -13.71 16.59 11.41
CA ILE A 211 -14.00 17.48 12.54
C ILE A 211 -12.98 17.36 13.69
N SER A 212 -12.99 18.36 14.58
CA SER A 212 -12.02 18.53 15.67
C SER A 212 -12.43 17.92 17.02
N SER A 213 -13.61 17.31 17.13
CA SER A 213 -14.05 16.63 18.35
C SER A 213 -13.57 15.19 18.45
N ILE A 214 -13.76 14.55 19.61
CA ILE A 214 -13.40 13.13 19.79
C ILE A 214 -14.37 12.26 19.00
N HIS A 215 -13.83 11.37 18.18
CA HIS A 215 -14.59 10.42 17.36
C HIS A 215 -14.10 9.01 17.58
N SER A 216 -15.04 8.08 17.73
CA SER A 216 -14.78 6.66 17.72
C SER A 216 -14.41 6.22 16.30
N LEU A 217 -13.28 5.55 16.17
CA LEU A 217 -12.90 4.85 14.94
C LEU A 217 -13.44 3.42 14.94
N ILE A 218 -13.32 2.74 16.07
CA ILE A 218 -13.91 1.44 16.32
C ILE A 218 -14.25 1.30 17.81
N GLY A 219 -15.41 0.74 18.11
CA GLY A 219 -15.82 0.43 19.46
C GLY A 219 -16.44 -0.96 19.53
N ILE A 220 -16.02 -1.75 20.50
CA ILE A 220 -16.56 -3.09 20.78
C ILE A 220 -16.93 -3.11 22.26
N SER A 221 -18.16 -3.45 22.56
CA SER A 221 -18.69 -3.41 23.92
C SER A 221 -19.60 -4.58 24.24
N ASN A 222 -19.65 -4.94 25.51
CA ASN A 222 -20.67 -5.84 26.02
C ASN A 222 -21.88 -5.00 26.42
N SER A 223 -22.99 -5.13 25.71
CA SER A 223 -24.22 -4.37 25.96
C SER A 223 -24.93 -4.74 27.26
N THR A 224 -24.62 -5.91 27.82
CA THR A 224 -25.26 -6.40 29.06
C THR A 224 -24.46 -6.10 30.30
N THR A 225 -23.22 -5.66 30.17
CA THR A 225 -22.29 -5.43 31.26
C THR A 225 -21.72 -4.03 31.20
N ALA A 226 -22.05 -3.21 32.18
CA ALA A 226 -21.55 -1.84 32.23
C ALA A 226 -20.02 -1.78 32.24
N ASN A 227 -19.47 -0.86 31.46
CA ASN A 227 -18.02 -0.57 31.38
C ASN A 227 -17.14 -1.72 30.89
N SER A 228 -17.66 -2.64 30.07
CA SER A 228 -16.85 -3.64 29.37
C SER A 228 -16.75 -3.26 27.90
N HIS A 229 -15.67 -2.57 27.53
CA HIS A 229 -15.48 -2.13 26.16
C HIS A 229 -14.00 -1.95 25.75
N PHE A 230 -13.78 -2.03 24.46
CA PHE A 230 -12.63 -1.49 23.78
C PHE A 230 -13.06 -0.30 22.91
N HIS A 231 -12.27 0.75 22.89
CA HIS A 231 -12.54 1.94 22.09
C HIS A 231 -11.24 2.51 21.53
N LEU A 232 -11.13 2.56 20.21
CA LEU A 232 -10.09 3.30 19.50
C LEU A 232 -10.69 4.62 19.00
N TYR A 233 -10.06 5.74 19.30
CA TYR A 233 -10.61 7.05 19.01
C TYR A 233 -9.56 8.05 18.52
N VAL A 234 -10.01 9.06 17.79
CA VAL A 234 -9.24 10.23 17.40
C VAL A 234 -9.96 11.50 17.80
N GLY A 235 -9.22 12.53 18.20
CA GLY A 235 -9.80 13.84 18.48
C GLY A 235 -8.91 14.70 19.38
N GLY A 236 -9.07 16.01 19.30
CA GLY A 236 -8.26 16.94 20.09
C GLY A 236 -6.76 16.87 19.80
N GLY A 237 -6.35 16.41 18.59
CA GLY A 237 -4.94 16.26 18.24
C GLY A 237 -4.29 15.00 18.80
N VAL A 238 -5.07 14.00 19.22
CA VAL A 238 -4.56 12.72 19.71
C VAL A 238 -5.25 11.55 19.04
N LEU A 239 -4.52 10.45 18.87
CA LEU A 239 -5.02 9.11 18.63
C LEU A 239 -4.90 8.34 19.94
N GLY A 240 -5.97 7.69 20.37
CA GLY A 240 -5.97 6.99 21.64
C GLY A 240 -6.82 5.75 21.65
N TYR A 241 -6.57 4.92 22.65
CA TYR A 241 -7.43 3.77 22.93
C TYR A 241 -7.81 3.71 24.41
N GLU A 242 -8.92 3.03 24.65
CA GLU A 242 -9.44 2.77 25.99
C GLU A 242 -9.91 1.30 26.07
N ILE A 243 -9.47 0.60 27.11
CA ILE A 243 -9.91 -0.75 27.41
C ILE A 243 -10.48 -0.76 28.83
N ARG A 244 -11.72 -1.17 28.97
CA ARG A 244 -12.37 -1.40 30.27
C ARG A 244 -12.76 -2.85 30.43
N ARG A 245 -12.47 -3.41 31.60
CA ARG A 245 -12.84 -4.79 31.99
C ARG A 245 -13.83 -4.75 33.14
N GLN A 246 -14.79 -5.65 33.11
CA GLN A 246 -15.91 -5.70 34.04
C GLN A 246 -15.52 -5.83 35.51
N ASN A 247 -14.48 -6.57 35.83
CA ASN A 247 -14.13 -6.94 37.18
C ASN A 247 -13.08 -5.99 37.78
N GLY A 248 -13.51 -5.12 38.67
CA GLY A 248 -12.61 -4.42 39.57
C GLY A 248 -12.07 -3.08 39.08
N GLY A 249 -12.64 -2.50 38.02
CA GLY A 249 -12.23 -1.18 37.55
C GLY A 249 -10.91 -1.18 36.78
N ASP A 250 -10.50 -2.32 36.23
CA ASP A 250 -9.38 -2.43 35.33
C ASP A 250 -9.60 -1.56 34.10
N PHE A 251 -8.84 -0.53 34.02
CA PHE A 251 -8.98 0.50 33.00
C PHE A 251 -7.60 0.86 32.47
N VAL A 252 -7.44 0.69 31.18
CA VAL A 252 -6.23 1.13 30.45
C VAL A 252 -6.67 2.16 29.43
N LYS A 253 -6.05 3.32 29.51
CA LYS A 253 -6.21 4.40 28.53
C LYS A 253 -4.85 4.95 28.17
N SER A 254 -4.58 5.06 26.88
CA SER A 254 -3.38 5.68 26.38
C SER A 254 -3.68 6.49 25.13
N SER A 255 -2.93 7.52 24.89
CA SER A 255 -3.03 8.34 23.68
C SER A 255 -1.68 8.93 23.31
N ALA A 256 -1.50 9.15 22.03
CA ALA A 256 -0.34 9.84 21.47
C ALA A 256 -0.81 11.06 20.66
N ALA A 257 0.00 12.12 20.68
CA ALA A 257 -0.25 13.25 19.79
C ALA A 257 -0.14 12.79 18.33
N VAL A 258 -1.04 13.28 17.49
CA VAL A 258 -0.95 13.10 16.04
C VAL A 258 -0.72 14.46 15.41
N ASP A 259 0.37 14.57 14.67
CA ASP A 259 0.64 15.76 13.89
C ASP A 259 -0.43 15.88 12.81
N ARG A 260 -0.94 17.08 12.61
CA ARG A 260 -1.83 17.36 11.49
C ARG A 260 -0.95 17.34 10.24
N MET A 261 -1.13 16.33 9.41
CA MET A 261 -0.67 16.38 8.03
C MET A 261 -1.51 17.38 7.24
#